data_5452fdb4a6e23bff7d3b43f1bbbec62a
#
_entry.id   5452fdb4a6e23bff7d3b43f1bbbec62a
#
_cell.length_a   1.000
_cell.length_b   1.000
_cell.length_c   1.000
_cell.angle_alpha   90.00
_cell.angle_beta   90.00
_cell.angle_gamma   90.00
#
_symmetry.space_group_name_H-M   'P 1'
#
loop_
_entity.id
_entity.type
_entity.pdbx_description
1 polymer ?
#
loop_
_entity_poly.entity_id
_entity_poly.type
_entity_poly.pdbx_seq_one_letter_code
_entity_poly.pdbx_strand_id
1 'polypeptide(L)'
;MKSVSVTVLDAEGRKLSPTTLEKARRLLAESKAKLVSEEPFTIRLSYRVSLPLKPRKVERVGEGRRILLHICCAPCATYPVNRLREEGFEVTGFWYNPNIHPWTEHERRRESLVAYAQAVDLPMIWHERYEMPLFLRAVAGHEKFGERCRICYRMRLEKTAQVATEGSFDAFTTTLLISPYQDQALIREIGEEVAAQRGVDFYFENFRRGWSERGRLTKKYNLYRQQYCGCIYSEWERYNKAHIDTLLAEMS
;
A
#
# COMPACT_ATOMS: atom_id res chain seq x y z
N MET A 1 34.18 -2.50 -35.50
CA MET A 1 35.42 -2.58 -34.71
C MET A 1 35.03 -3.02 -33.28
N LYS A 2 35.51 -4.18 -32.79
CA LYS A 2 35.26 -4.63 -31.40
C LYS A 2 35.98 -3.66 -30.47
N SER A 3 35.27 -3.01 -29.54
CA SER A 3 35.88 -2.15 -28.54
C SER A 3 36.77 -3.00 -27.62
N VAL A 4 38.05 -2.64 -27.52
CA VAL A 4 39.01 -3.31 -26.66
C VAL A 4 38.55 -3.08 -25.21
N SER A 5 38.20 -4.17 -24.50
CA SER A 5 37.76 -4.14 -23.13
C SER A 5 38.97 -4.25 -22.20
N VAL A 6 39.14 -3.30 -21.28
CA VAL A 6 40.25 -3.23 -20.33
C VAL A 6 39.81 -3.82 -18.99
N THR A 7 40.63 -4.75 -18.45
CA THR A 7 40.41 -5.30 -17.10
C THR A 7 40.76 -4.27 -16.04
N VAL A 8 39.89 -4.08 -15.05
CA VAL A 8 40.07 -3.12 -13.96
C VAL A 8 40.12 -3.88 -12.63
N LEU A 9 41.15 -3.60 -11.82
CA LEU A 9 41.25 -4.07 -10.45
C LEU A 9 41.11 -2.88 -9.50
N ASP A 10 40.55 -3.06 -8.32
CA ASP A 10 40.65 -2.05 -7.25
C ASP A 10 42.00 -2.10 -6.53
N ALA A 11 42.22 -1.26 -5.53
CA ALA A 11 43.46 -1.19 -4.77
C ALA A 11 43.81 -2.54 -4.07
N GLU A 12 42.80 -3.35 -3.74
CA GLU A 12 42.98 -4.67 -3.10
C GLU A 12 43.11 -5.82 -4.12
N GLY A 13 43.13 -5.52 -5.41
CA GLY A 13 43.25 -6.52 -6.49
C GLY A 13 41.93 -7.19 -6.87
N ARG A 14 40.80 -6.75 -6.37
CA ARG A 14 39.49 -7.30 -6.76
C ARG A 14 39.10 -6.83 -8.16
N LYS A 15 38.65 -7.78 -8.98
CA LYS A 15 38.19 -7.51 -10.33
C LYS A 15 36.88 -6.72 -10.34
N LEU A 16 36.87 -5.61 -11.03
CA LEU A 16 35.73 -4.74 -11.25
C LEU A 16 35.16 -4.94 -12.66
N SER A 17 34.04 -4.25 -12.93
CA SER A 17 33.50 -4.20 -14.29
C SER A 17 34.54 -3.63 -15.26
N PRO A 18 34.69 -4.23 -16.46
CA PRO A 18 35.66 -3.77 -17.43
C PRO A 18 35.33 -2.35 -17.93
N THR A 19 36.36 -1.64 -18.45
CA THR A 19 36.22 -0.28 -18.95
C THR A 19 36.74 -0.13 -20.37
N THR A 20 36.49 1.02 -20.98
CA THR A 20 37.03 1.35 -22.32
C THR A 20 38.51 1.76 -22.22
N LEU A 21 39.25 1.55 -23.31
CA LEU A 21 40.66 1.95 -23.40
C LEU A 21 40.86 3.44 -23.14
N GLU A 22 39.98 4.28 -23.67
CA GLU A 22 40.01 5.74 -23.46
C GLU A 22 39.91 6.10 -21.98
N LYS A 23 38.91 5.51 -21.27
CA LYS A 23 38.74 5.75 -19.83
C LYS A 23 39.91 5.22 -19.00
N ALA A 24 40.48 4.08 -19.39
CA ALA A 24 41.65 3.50 -18.73
C ALA A 24 42.87 4.43 -18.86
N ARG A 25 43.15 4.96 -20.07
CA ARG A 25 44.24 5.92 -20.32
C ARG A 25 44.06 7.20 -19.53
N ARG A 26 42.84 7.73 -19.42
CA ARG A 26 42.55 8.90 -18.59
C ARG A 26 42.85 8.64 -17.12
N LEU A 27 42.45 7.49 -16.56
CA LEU A 27 42.72 7.13 -15.16
C LEU A 27 44.23 6.99 -14.87
N LEU A 28 44.99 6.47 -15.84
CA LEU A 28 46.47 6.39 -15.75
C LEU A 28 47.10 7.80 -15.77
N ALA A 29 46.68 8.66 -16.70
CA ALA A 29 47.17 10.04 -16.80
C ALA A 29 46.86 10.87 -15.54
N GLU A 30 45.68 10.68 -14.92
CA GLU A 30 45.29 11.33 -13.67
C GLU A 30 45.91 10.69 -12.41
N SER A 31 46.86 9.73 -12.54
CA SER A 31 47.45 8.97 -11.44
C SER A 31 46.44 8.26 -10.53
N LYS A 32 45.24 8.04 -11.02
CA LYS A 32 44.16 7.31 -10.32
C LYS A 32 44.20 5.82 -10.51
N ALA A 33 45.06 5.34 -11.39
CA ALA A 33 45.34 3.92 -11.63
C ALA A 33 46.82 3.69 -11.99
N LYS A 34 47.28 2.47 -11.85
CA LYS A 34 48.57 1.99 -12.33
C LYS A 34 48.35 0.88 -13.36
N LEU A 35 49.22 0.80 -14.37
CA LEU A 35 49.26 -0.32 -15.32
C LEU A 35 49.77 -1.58 -14.61
N VAL A 36 49.05 -2.69 -14.76
CA VAL A 36 49.40 -3.99 -14.18
C VAL A 36 49.91 -4.96 -15.25
N SER A 37 49.25 -4.93 -16.43
CA SER A 37 49.63 -5.78 -17.59
C SER A 37 49.23 -5.09 -18.87
N GLU A 38 50.00 -5.28 -19.95
CA GLU A 38 49.66 -4.82 -21.30
C GLU A 38 48.84 -5.87 -22.07
N GLU A 39 49.06 -7.17 -21.77
CA GLU A 39 48.29 -8.27 -22.37
C GLU A 39 47.85 -9.29 -21.31
N PRO A 40 46.55 -9.42 -21.00
CA PRO A 40 45.49 -8.52 -21.38
C PRO A 40 45.63 -7.15 -20.69
N PHE A 41 45.22 -6.06 -21.37
CA PHE A 41 45.38 -4.70 -20.83
C PHE A 41 44.64 -4.57 -19.50
N THR A 42 45.39 -4.40 -18.41
CA THR A 42 44.85 -4.44 -17.04
C THR A 42 45.40 -3.27 -16.25
N ILE A 43 44.49 -2.53 -15.61
CA ILE A 43 44.83 -1.42 -14.72
C ILE A 43 44.36 -1.73 -13.29
N ARG A 44 45.08 -1.20 -12.28
CA ARG A 44 44.69 -1.22 -10.87
C ARG A 44 44.43 0.20 -10.39
N LEU A 45 43.27 0.43 -9.84
CA LEU A 45 42.91 1.71 -9.23
C LEU A 45 43.75 1.96 -7.98
N SER A 46 44.08 3.22 -7.70
CA SER A 46 44.77 3.65 -6.47
C SER A 46 43.86 3.70 -5.25
N TYR A 47 42.59 3.40 -5.40
CA TYR A 47 41.57 3.44 -4.36
C TYR A 47 40.68 2.19 -4.36
N ARG A 48 40.09 1.91 -3.20
CA ARG A 48 39.14 0.82 -3.02
C ARG A 48 37.77 1.27 -3.59
N VAL A 49 37.16 0.41 -4.39
CA VAL A 49 35.79 0.61 -4.85
C VAL A 49 34.83 -0.14 -3.92
N SER A 50 33.94 0.59 -3.27
CA SER A 50 32.81 0.00 -2.57
C SER A 50 31.87 -0.60 -3.61
N LEU A 51 31.96 -1.92 -3.82
CA LEU A 51 30.98 -2.62 -4.63
C LEU A 51 29.62 -2.49 -3.95
N PRO A 52 28.54 -2.20 -4.70
CA PRO A 52 27.21 -2.29 -4.13
C PRO A 52 27.05 -3.70 -3.55
N LEU A 53 26.65 -3.76 -2.28
CA LEU A 53 26.31 -5.03 -1.65
C LEU A 53 25.34 -5.73 -2.59
N LYS A 54 25.63 -7.01 -2.94
CA LYS A 54 24.61 -7.82 -3.64
C LYS A 54 23.32 -7.64 -2.86
N PRO A 55 22.20 -7.29 -3.52
CA PRO A 55 20.94 -7.14 -2.80
C PRO A 55 20.75 -8.43 -1.98
N ARG A 56 20.73 -8.32 -0.65
CA ARG A 56 20.27 -9.41 0.19
C ARG A 56 18.92 -9.84 -0.39
N LYS A 57 18.72 -11.14 -0.59
CA LYS A 57 17.39 -11.68 -0.86
C LYS A 57 16.53 -11.22 0.33
N VAL A 58 15.82 -10.13 0.16
CA VAL A 58 14.90 -9.63 1.18
C VAL A 58 13.80 -10.68 1.19
N GLU A 59 13.70 -11.44 2.28
CA GLU A 59 12.55 -12.31 2.48
C GLU A 59 11.31 -11.43 2.45
N ARG A 60 10.48 -11.63 1.44
CA ARG A 60 9.22 -10.90 1.30
C ARG A 60 8.24 -11.51 2.28
N VAL A 61 7.69 -10.70 3.16
CA VAL A 61 6.77 -11.13 4.23
C VAL A 61 5.56 -11.90 3.67
N GLY A 62 5.18 -11.59 2.44
CA GLY A 62 4.01 -12.17 1.79
C GLY A 62 4.30 -13.29 0.79
N GLU A 63 5.57 -13.75 0.63
CA GLU A 63 5.91 -14.74 -0.40
C GLU A 63 5.13 -16.04 -0.21
N GLY A 64 4.26 -16.37 -1.19
CA GLY A 64 3.40 -17.56 -1.16
C GLY A 64 2.16 -17.44 -0.25
N ARG A 65 1.88 -16.26 0.32
CA ARG A 65 0.71 -16.04 1.20
C ARG A 65 -0.41 -15.32 0.48
N ARG A 66 -1.64 -15.74 0.72
CA ARG A 66 -2.86 -15.12 0.22
C ARG A 66 -3.38 -14.08 1.21
N ILE A 67 -3.64 -12.86 0.74
CA ILE A 67 -4.16 -11.78 1.60
C ILE A 67 -5.48 -11.22 1.08
N LEU A 68 -6.47 -11.06 1.98
CA LEU A 68 -7.73 -10.40 1.68
C LEU A 68 -7.64 -8.92 2.06
N LEU A 69 -7.75 -8.03 1.07
CA LEU A 69 -7.68 -6.58 1.24
C LEU A 69 -9.10 -5.99 1.25
N HIS A 70 -9.59 -5.55 2.42
CA HIS A 70 -10.80 -4.74 2.48
C HIS A 70 -10.61 -3.40 1.75
N ILE A 71 -11.51 -3.06 0.83
CA ILE A 71 -11.41 -1.87 0.00
C ILE A 71 -12.59 -0.94 0.21
N CYS A 72 -12.31 0.31 0.63
CA CYS A 72 -13.33 1.35 0.81
C CYS A 72 -13.63 2.17 -0.47
N CYS A 73 -12.69 2.24 -1.40
CA CYS A 73 -12.83 2.93 -2.69
C CYS A 73 -11.62 2.66 -3.58
N ALA A 74 -11.77 2.83 -4.89
CA ALA A 74 -10.71 2.59 -5.87
C ALA A 74 -9.44 3.43 -5.61
N PRO A 75 -9.49 4.76 -5.38
CA PRO A 75 -8.30 5.54 -5.07
C PRO A 75 -7.49 4.99 -3.90
N CYS A 76 -8.17 4.53 -2.84
CA CYS A 76 -7.50 4.02 -1.65
C CYS A 76 -6.87 2.64 -1.86
N ALA A 77 -7.30 1.88 -2.87
CA ALA A 77 -6.74 0.58 -3.21
C ALA A 77 -5.44 0.67 -4.01
N THR A 78 -5.22 1.74 -4.76
CA THR A 78 -4.15 1.83 -5.77
C THR A 78 -2.75 1.56 -5.22
N TYR A 79 -2.36 2.20 -4.14
CA TYR A 79 -1.05 2.00 -3.52
C TYR A 79 -0.98 0.69 -2.72
N PRO A 80 -1.96 0.37 -1.82
CA PRO A 80 -1.91 -0.88 -1.06
C PRO A 80 -1.84 -2.13 -1.94
N VAL A 81 -2.56 -2.20 -3.06
CA VAL A 81 -2.50 -3.33 -3.98
C VAL A 81 -1.08 -3.51 -4.54
N ASN A 82 -0.46 -2.43 -5.04
CA ASN A 82 0.90 -2.50 -5.56
C ASN A 82 1.87 -2.91 -4.45
N ARG A 83 1.77 -2.29 -3.28
CA ARG A 83 2.66 -2.53 -2.16
C ARG A 83 2.59 -3.97 -1.64
N LEU A 84 1.39 -4.53 -1.50
CA LEU A 84 1.21 -5.92 -1.08
C LEU A 84 1.75 -6.90 -2.12
N ARG A 85 1.55 -6.63 -3.42
CA ARG A 85 2.15 -7.43 -4.50
C ARG A 85 3.68 -7.36 -4.50
N GLU A 86 4.27 -6.19 -4.23
CA GLU A 86 5.73 -6.03 -4.07
C GLU A 86 6.27 -6.84 -2.89
N GLU A 87 5.51 -6.97 -1.80
CA GLU A 87 5.83 -7.83 -0.66
C GLU A 87 5.62 -9.33 -0.94
N GLY A 88 5.10 -9.68 -2.12
CA GLY A 88 4.94 -11.07 -2.58
C GLY A 88 3.60 -11.70 -2.24
N PHE A 89 2.63 -10.94 -1.72
CA PHE A 89 1.29 -11.48 -1.45
C PHE A 89 0.49 -11.73 -2.73
N GLU A 90 -0.31 -12.80 -2.71
CA GLU A 90 -1.42 -13.00 -3.63
C GLU A 90 -2.64 -12.21 -3.11
N VAL A 91 -2.90 -11.05 -3.72
CA VAL A 91 -3.90 -10.09 -3.23
C VAL A 91 -5.26 -10.34 -3.86
N THR A 92 -6.28 -10.51 -3.02
CA THR A 92 -7.70 -10.46 -3.40
C THR A 92 -8.37 -9.28 -2.71
N GLY A 93 -9.09 -8.46 -3.45
CA GLY A 93 -9.86 -7.34 -2.89
C GLY A 93 -11.21 -7.82 -2.32
N PHE A 94 -11.68 -7.15 -1.27
CA PHE A 94 -12.99 -7.38 -0.68
C PHE A 94 -13.78 -6.08 -0.55
N TRP A 95 -14.99 -6.08 -1.11
CA TRP A 95 -15.92 -4.96 -1.03
C TRP A 95 -16.99 -5.22 0.02
N TYR A 96 -16.93 -4.49 1.14
CA TYR A 96 -17.96 -4.45 2.17
C TYR A 96 -17.99 -3.09 2.85
N ASN A 97 -18.95 -2.26 2.53
CA ASN A 97 -19.02 -0.88 2.97
C ASN A 97 -20.44 -0.44 3.36
N PRO A 98 -21.01 -0.97 4.45
CA PRO A 98 -22.38 -0.61 4.88
C PRO A 98 -22.48 0.84 5.36
N ASN A 99 -21.34 1.48 5.58
CA ASN A 99 -21.20 2.86 6.05
C ASN A 99 -21.19 3.90 4.93
N ILE A 100 -21.13 3.52 3.66
CA ILE A 100 -21.09 4.52 2.57
C ILE A 100 -22.51 4.94 2.22
N HIS A 101 -22.81 6.20 2.41
CA HIS A 101 -24.12 6.83 2.17
C HIS A 101 -23.97 8.10 1.33
N PRO A 102 -25.00 8.48 0.55
CA PRO A 102 -26.18 7.70 0.22
C PRO A 102 -25.87 6.52 -0.71
N TRP A 103 -26.90 5.77 -1.11
CA TRP A 103 -26.77 4.66 -2.06
C TRP A 103 -26.03 5.04 -3.35
N THR A 104 -26.31 6.21 -3.88
CA THR A 104 -25.67 6.71 -5.10
C THR A 104 -24.15 6.89 -4.95
N GLU A 105 -23.67 7.29 -3.77
CA GLU A 105 -22.22 7.37 -3.47
C GLU A 105 -21.61 5.98 -3.31
N HIS A 106 -22.35 5.04 -2.68
CA HIS A 106 -21.92 3.65 -2.58
C HIS A 106 -21.70 3.04 -3.97
N GLU A 107 -22.69 3.16 -4.86
CA GLU A 107 -22.60 2.63 -6.23
C GLU A 107 -21.49 3.32 -7.03
N ARG A 108 -21.37 4.63 -6.97
CA ARG A 108 -20.31 5.35 -7.67
C ARG A 108 -18.91 4.90 -7.26
N ARG A 109 -18.68 4.61 -5.97
CA ARG A 109 -17.41 4.05 -5.51
C ARG A 109 -17.21 2.61 -5.97
N ARG A 110 -18.28 1.81 -5.96
CA ARG A 110 -18.26 0.42 -6.41
C ARG A 110 -17.92 0.34 -7.90
N GLU A 111 -18.62 1.10 -8.74
CA GLU A 111 -18.35 1.17 -10.19
C GLU A 111 -16.91 1.57 -10.50
N SER A 112 -16.41 2.59 -9.81
CA SER A 112 -15.00 3.02 -9.95
C SER A 112 -14.02 1.90 -9.52
N LEU A 113 -14.38 1.12 -8.50
CA LEU A 113 -13.55 -0.01 -8.06
C LEU A 113 -13.60 -1.18 -9.05
N VAL A 114 -14.74 -1.46 -9.66
CA VAL A 114 -14.87 -2.48 -10.72
C VAL A 114 -13.93 -2.14 -11.88
N ALA A 115 -13.97 -0.90 -12.37
CA ALA A 115 -13.10 -0.45 -13.46
C ALA A 115 -11.60 -0.54 -13.09
N TYR A 116 -11.25 -0.16 -11.86
CA TYR A 116 -9.87 -0.28 -11.38
C TYR A 116 -9.42 -1.73 -11.26
N ALA A 117 -10.23 -2.60 -10.66
CA ALA A 117 -9.91 -4.01 -10.46
C ALA A 117 -9.65 -4.72 -11.80
N GLN A 118 -10.47 -4.43 -12.83
CA GLN A 118 -10.26 -4.93 -14.19
C GLN A 118 -8.95 -4.41 -14.80
N ALA A 119 -8.65 -3.11 -14.62
CA ALA A 119 -7.47 -2.49 -15.20
C ALA A 119 -6.14 -3.00 -14.62
N VAL A 120 -6.15 -3.65 -13.44
CA VAL A 120 -4.95 -4.15 -12.75
C VAL A 120 -5.01 -5.64 -12.45
N ASP A 121 -5.94 -6.37 -13.04
CA ASP A 121 -6.15 -7.82 -12.82
C ASP A 121 -6.22 -8.16 -11.33
N LEU A 122 -7.04 -7.42 -10.57
CA LEU A 122 -7.25 -7.67 -9.14
C LEU A 122 -8.48 -8.58 -8.94
N PRO A 123 -8.30 -9.81 -8.47
CA PRO A 123 -9.42 -10.66 -8.05
C PRO A 123 -10.24 -9.98 -6.96
N MET A 124 -11.57 -10.06 -7.05
CA MET A 124 -12.46 -9.38 -6.12
C MET A 124 -13.53 -10.31 -5.56
N ILE A 125 -13.78 -10.19 -4.26
CA ILE A 125 -14.97 -10.74 -3.59
C ILE A 125 -15.90 -9.55 -3.31
N TRP A 126 -17.12 -9.65 -3.81
CA TRP A 126 -18.16 -8.64 -3.64
C TRP A 126 -19.19 -9.10 -2.62
N HIS A 127 -19.40 -8.31 -1.55
CA HIS A 127 -20.54 -8.55 -0.67
C HIS A 127 -21.79 -7.94 -1.31
N GLU A 128 -22.74 -8.82 -1.67
CA GLU A 128 -23.89 -8.44 -2.50
C GLU A 128 -24.93 -7.59 -1.76
N ARG A 129 -24.91 -7.62 -0.41
CA ARG A 129 -25.89 -6.89 0.40
C ARG A 129 -25.37 -5.53 0.79
N TYR A 130 -26.20 -4.50 0.60
CA TYR A 130 -25.97 -3.18 1.16
C TYR A 130 -26.60 -3.10 2.55
N GLU A 131 -25.82 -3.38 3.57
CA GLU A 131 -26.25 -3.50 4.96
C GLU A 131 -26.28 -2.15 5.70
N MET A 132 -26.68 -1.06 5.01
CA MET A 132 -26.85 0.27 5.59
C MET A 132 -27.71 0.28 6.88
N PRO A 133 -28.87 -0.42 6.93
CA PRO A 133 -29.68 -0.40 8.15
C PRO A 133 -28.97 -0.99 9.37
N LEU A 134 -28.08 -1.97 9.18
CA LEU A 134 -27.28 -2.53 10.28
C LEU A 134 -26.28 -1.52 10.79
N PHE A 135 -25.61 -0.81 9.87
CA PHE A 135 -24.67 0.25 10.26
C PHE A 135 -25.36 1.38 11.03
N LEU A 136 -26.49 1.88 10.53
CA LEU A 136 -27.21 2.98 11.17
C LEU A 136 -27.72 2.61 12.57
N ARG A 137 -28.20 1.39 12.76
CA ARG A 137 -28.59 0.90 14.10
C ARG A 137 -27.39 0.78 15.04
N ALA A 138 -26.25 0.30 14.53
CA ALA A 138 -25.06 0.11 15.35
C ALA A 138 -24.45 1.43 15.85
N VAL A 139 -24.56 2.52 15.07
CA VAL A 139 -24.02 3.83 15.45
C VAL A 139 -25.04 4.75 16.14
N ALA A 140 -26.31 4.34 16.25
CA ALA A 140 -27.33 5.11 16.96
C ALA A 140 -26.94 5.29 18.44
N GLY A 141 -26.92 6.53 18.92
CA GLY A 141 -26.44 6.92 20.24
C GLY A 141 -24.90 7.06 20.35
N HIS A 142 -24.17 6.84 19.24
CA HIS A 142 -22.71 6.95 19.15
C HIS A 142 -22.29 7.76 17.92
N GLU A 143 -23.05 8.79 17.55
CA GLU A 143 -22.89 9.54 16.31
C GLU A 143 -21.63 10.41 16.29
N LYS A 144 -21.03 10.69 17.47
CA LYS A 144 -19.83 11.52 17.58
C LYS A 144 -18.66 10.93 16.80
N PHE A 145 -17.87 11.82 16.20
CA PHE A 145 -16.61 11.42 15.56
C PHE A 145 -15.71 10.69 16.56
N GLY A 146 -15.12 9.59 16.13
CA GLY A 146 -14.35 8.68 17.00
C GLY A 146 -15.20 7.51 17.51
N GLU A 147 -16.32 7.74 18.16
CA GLU A 147 -17.22 6.69 18.68
C GLU A 147 -17.82 5.86 17.53
N ARG A 148 -18.52 6.51 16.60
CA ARG A 148 -19.03 5.85 15.40
C ARG A 148 -17.93 5.25 14.53
N CYS A 149 -16.72 5.87 14.55
CA CYS A 149 -15.59 5.36 13.77
C CYS A 149 -15.09 4.01 14.30
N ARG A 150 -15.04 3.82 15.63
CA ARG A 150 -14.72 2.53 16.26
C ARG A 150 -15.68 1.44 15.80
N ILE A 151 -16.98 1.70 15.84
CA ILE A 151 -18.03 0.77 15.38
C ILE A 151 -17.86 0.47 13.90
N CYS A 152 -17.63 1.50 13.10
CA CYS A 152 -17.43 1.40 11.66
C CYS A 152 -16.22 0.55 11.27
N TYR A 153 -15.09 0.71 11.99
CA TYR A 153 -13.89 -0.10 11.74
C TYR A 153 -14.15 -1.56 12.13
N ARG A 154 -14.73 -1.78 13.30
CA ARG A 154 -15.04 -3.13 13.79
C ARG A 154 -15.92 -3.89 12.81
N MET A 155 -17.06 -3.35 12.41
CA MET A 155 -17.96 -4.01 11.46
C MET A 155 -17.25 -4.45 10.18
N ARG A 156 -16.41 -3.58 9.62
CA ARG A 156 -15.70 -3.88 8.36
C ARG A 156 -14.58 -4.90 8.55
N LEU A 157 -13.81 -4.79 9.63
CA LEU A 157 -12.71 -5.71 9.90
C LEU A 157 -13.22 -7.10 10.31
N GLU A 158 -14.26 -7.20 11.12
CA GLU A 158 -14.91 -8.47 11.48
C GLU A 158 -15.44 -9.20 10.25
N LYS A 159 -16.14 -8.47 9.36
CA LYS A 159 -16.63 -9.06 8.11
C LYS A 159 -15.49 -9.49 7.20
N THR A 160 -14.42 -8.70 7.12
CA THR A 160 -13.24 -9.03 6.32
C THR A 160 -12.53 -10.28 6.87
N ALA A 161 -12.32 -10.36 8.18
CA ALA A 161 -11.70 -11.52 8.82
C ALA A 161 -12.56 -12.77 8.68
N GLN A 162 -13.89 -12.65 8.82
CA GLN A 162 -14.82 -13.75 8.56
C GLN A 162 -14.62 -14.31 7.16
N VAL A 163 -14.67 -13.47 6.12
CA VAL A 163 -14.50 -13.88 4.73
C VAL A 163 -13.09 -14.43 4.47
N ALA A 164 -12.08 -13.85 5.14
CA ALA A 164 -10.71 -14.34 5.04
C ALA A 164 -10.58 -15.77 5.59
N THR A 165 -11.17 -16.05 6.75
CA THR A 165 -11.19 -17.41 7.34
C THR A 165 -11.95 -18.39 6.45
N GLU A 166 -13.16 -18.04 6.00
CA GLU A 166 -13.99 -18.86 5.12
C GLU A 166 -13.30 -19.16 3.78
N GLY A 167 -12.55 -18.20 3.24
CA GLY A 167 -11.80 -18.31 1.98
C GLY A 167 -10.38 -18.90 2.13
N SER A 168 -9.99 -19.33 3.34
CA SER A 168 -8.64 -19.84 3.64
C SER A 168 -7.51 -18.88 3.23
N PHE A 169 -7.69 -17.59 3.50
CA PHE A 169 -6.62 -16.60 3.37
C PHE A 169 -5.69 -16.67 4.58
N ASP A 170 -4.40 -16.44 4.36
CA ASP A 170 -3.39 -16.43 5.43
C ASP A 170 -3.45 -15.14 6.27
N ALA A 171 -3.91 -14.05 5.65
CA ALA A 171 -4.03 -12.76 6.29
C ALA A 171 -5.15 -11.90 5.72
N PHE A 172 -5.54 -10.87 6.48
CA PHE A 172 -6.38 -9.79 5.97
C PHE A 172 -5.80 -8.43 6.34
N THR A 173 -6.20 -7.40 5.59
CA THR A 173 -5.84 -6.00 5.84
C THR A 173 -6.89 -5.05 5.27
N THR A 174 -6.64 -3.74 5.37
CA THR A 174 -7.62 -2.73 4.92
C THR A 174 -6.96 -1.52 4.27
N THR A 175 -7.60 -1.00 3.23
CA THR A 175 -7.22 0.29 2.61
C THR A 175 -7.46 1.51 3.50
N LEU A 176 -8.10 1.36 4.66
CA LEU A 176 -8.25 2.45 5.63
C LEU A 176 -6.89 2.95 6.13
N LEU A 177 -5.89 2.07 6.16
CA LEU A 177 -4.53 2.38 6.61
C LEU A 177 -3.77 3.36 5.70
N ILE A 178 -4.30 3.70 4.51
CA ILE A 178 -3.68 4.74 3.67
C ILE A 178 -4.15 6.15 4.00
N SER A 179 -5.36 6.27 4.58
CA SER A 179 -5.96 7.58 4.81
C SER A 179 -5.31 8.33 5.99
N PRO A 180 -4.93 9.61 5.81
CA PRO A 180 -4.44 10.43 6.92
C PRO A 180 -5.55 10.81 7.92
N TYR A 181 -6.82 10.62 7.55
CA TYR A 181 -7.99 10.99 8.35
C TYR A 181 -8.54 9.83 9.21
N GLN A 182 -7.98 8.62 9.06
CA GLN A 182 -8.40 7.46 9.83
C GLN A 182 -7.45 7.25 11.02
N ASP A 183 -7.99 6.78 12.15
CA ASP A 183 -7.17 6.42 13.32
C ASP A 183 -6.49 5.07 13.09
N GLN A 184 -5.19 5.11 12.75
CA GLN A 184 -4.42 3.89 12.50
C GLN A 184 -4.18 3.04 13.75
N ALA A 185 -4.04 3.69 14.92
CA ALA A 185 -3.83 2.95 16.17
C ALA A 185 -5.08 2.14 16.51
N LEU A 186 -6.25 2.78 16.40
CA LEU A 186 -7.53 2.12 16.63
C LEU A 186 -7.83 1.02 15.59
N ILE A 187 -7.49 1.25 14.32
CA ILE A 187 -7.64 0.21 13.27
C ILE A 187 -6.75 -0.98 13.57
N ARG A 188 -5.52 -0.74 14.03
CA ARG A 188 -4.58 -1.79 14.41
C ARG A 188 -5.10 -2.58 15.62
N GLU A 189 -5.50 -1.91 16.69
CA GLU A 189 -6.08 -2.52 17.89
C GLU A 189 -7.24 -3.46 17.52
N ILE A 190 -8.23 -2.94 16.78
CA ILE A 190 -9.40 -3.74 16.37
C ILE A 190 -9.00 -4.88 15.42
N GLY A 191 -8.08 -4.62 14.50
CA GLY A 191 -7.61 -5.64 13.55
C GLY A 191 -6.93 -6.81 14.24
N GLU A 192 -6.05 -6.54 15.23
CA GLU A 192 -5.37 -7.55 16.04
C GLU A 192 -6.35 -8.33 16.93
N GLU A 193 -7.33 -7.65 17.56
CA GLU A 193 -8.39 -8.32 18.33
C GLU A 193 -9.22 -9.29 17.47
N VAL A 194 -9.67 -8.82 16.31
CA VAL A 194 -10.48 -9.61 15.38
C VAL A 194 -9.68 -10.78 14.80
N ALA A 195 -8.40 -10.56 14.50
CA ALA A 195 -7.48 -11.60 14.05
C ALA A 195 -7.37 -12.73 15.06
N ALA A 196 -7.16 -12.40 16.33
CA ALA A 196 -7.09 -13.37 17.43
C ALA A 196 -8.40 -14.17 17.59
N GLN A 197 -9.56 -13.50 17.43
CA GLN A 197 -10.87 -14.14 17.54
C GLN A 197 -11.19 -15.09 16.38
N ARG A 198 -10.67 -14.82 15.17
CA ARG A 198 -10.99 -15.55 13.95
C ARG A 198 -9.90 -16.52 13.50
N GLY A 199 -8.72 -16.49 14.13
CA GLY A 199 -7.60 -17.35 13.77
C GLY A 199 -7.00 -17.05 12.39
N VAL A 200 -6.99 -15.78 11.97
CA VAL A 200 -6.41 -15.30 10.71
C VAL A 200 -5.58 -14.05 10.98
N ASP A 201 -4.39 -13.92 10.38
CA ASP A 201 -3.47 -12.82 10.65
C ASP A 201 -4.02 -11.46 10.20
N PHE A 202 -3.85 -10.42 11.02
CA PHE A 202 -4.05 -9.04 10.57
C PHE A 202 -2.72 -8.44 10.13
N TYR A 203 -2.57 -8.19 8.82
CA TYR A 203 -1.39 -7.54 8.29
C TYR A 203 -1.51 -6.02 8.43
N PHE A 204 -0.72 -5.47 9.37
CA PHE A 204 -0.64 -4.03 9.58
C PHE A 204 0.57 -3.43 8.84
N GLU A 205 0.32 -2.50 7.92
CA GLU A 205 1.34 -1.64 7.33
C GLU A 205 0.84 -0.18 7.27
N ASN A 206 1.72 0.76 7.57
CA ASN A 206 1.41 2.18 7.42
C ASN A 206 1.46 2.59 5.94
N PHE A 207 0.36 2.38 5.22
CA PHE A 207 0.24 2.74 3.81
C PHE A 207 0.22 4.26 3.54
N ARG A 208 0.19 5.13 4.56
CA ARG A 208 0.25 6.60 4.38
C ARG A 208 1.50 7.07 3.65
N ARG A 209 2.58 6.28 3.70
CA ARG A 209 3.81 6.53 2.92
C ARG A 209 3.52 6.64 1.42
N GLY A 210 2.50 5.94 0.93
CA GLY A 210 2.06 5.97 -0.47
C GLY A 210 0.98 7.01 -0.79
N TRP A 211 0.65 7.94 0.12
CA TRP A 211 -0.43 8.90 -0.10
C TRP A 211 -0.25 9.76 -1.35
N SER A 212 0.97 10.24 -1.60
CA SER A 212 1.31 11.00 -2.81
C SER A 212 1.18 10.15 -4.08
N GLU A 213 1.67 8.90 -4.03
CA GLU A 213 1.59 7.96 -5.15
C GLU A 213 0.13 7.58 -5.46
N ARG A 214 -0.68 7.32 -4.44
CA ARG A 214 -2.13 7.14 -4.57
C ARG A 214 -2.74 8.28 -5.41
N GLY A 215 -2.35 9.53 -5.14
CA GLY A 215 -2.84 10.69 -5.91
C GLY A 215 -2.50 10.63 -7.40
N ARG A 216 -1.27 10.22 -7.74
CA ARG A 216 -0.83 10.02 -9.13
C ARG A 216 -1.58 8.87 -9.82
N LEU A 217 -1.70 7.73 -9.12
CA LEU A 217 -2.41 6.55 -9.63
C LEU A 217 -3.91 6.82 -9.82
N THR A 218 -4.55 7.57 -8.92
CA THR A 218 -5.93 8.02 -9.07
C THR A 218 -6.15 8.76 -10.38
N LYS A 219 -5.24 9.66 -10.75
CA LYS A 219 -5.28 10.39 -12.03
C LYS A 219 -5.00 9.46 -13.21
N LYS A 220 -3.98 8.60 -13.10
CA LYS A 220 -3.60 7.65 -14.15
C LYS A 220 -4.75 6.77 -14.60
N TYR A 221 -5.53 6.25 -13.64
CA TYR A 221 -6.67 5.36 -13.90
C TYR A 221 -8.01 6.10 -14.01
N ASN A 222 -8.02 7.45 -13.99
CA ASN A 222 -9.23 8.28 -14.04
C ASN A 222 -10.30 7.87 -13.02
N LEU A 223 -9.89 7.63 -11.77
CA LEU A 223 -10.78 7.09 -10.74
C LEU A 223 -11.63 8.17 -10.08
N TYR A 224 -12.86 7.82 -9.75
CA TYR A 224 -13.72 8.67 -8.95
C TYR A 224 -13.11 8.99 -7.59
N ARG A 225 -13.07 10.27 -7.22
CA ARG A 225 -12.54 10.76 -5.96
C ARG A 225 -13.67 11.15 -5.02
N GLN A 226 -13.85 10.36 -3.98
CA GLN A 226 -14.79 10.64 -2.91
C GLN A 226 -14.47 11.97 -2.21
N GLN A 227 -15.50 12.68 -1.77
CA GLN A 227 -15.37 13.98 -1.11
C GLN A 227 -15.36 13.89 0.42
N TYR A 228 -15.83 12.78 1.01
CA TYR A 228 -15.89 12.52 2.44
C TYR A 228 -15.57 11.05 2.76
N CYS A 229 -15.50 10.69 4.05
CA CYS A 229 -15.12 9.33 4.48
C CYS A 229 -16.09 8.26 3.94
N GLY A 230 -17.39 8.54 4.01
CA GLY A 230 -18.44 7.66 3.47
C GLY A 230 -19.74 7.71 4.25
N CYS A 231 -19.73 7.80 5.58
CA CYS A 231 -20.97 7.85 6.34
C CYS A 231 -21.65 9.22 6.24
N ILE A 232 -22.97 9.22 6.40
CA ILE A 232 -23.81 10.42 6.33
C ILE A 232 -23.31 11.52 7.30
N TYR A 233 -22.85 11.13 8.49
CA TYR A 233 -22.29 12.06 9.46
C TYR A 233 -21.01 12.73 8.94
N SER A 234 -20.12 11.99 8.25
CA SER A 234 -18.90 12.57 7.69
C SER A 234 -19.17 13.48 6.48
N GLU A 235 -20.25 13.25 5.76
CA GLU A 235 -20.75 14.16 4.74
C GLU A 235 -21.24 15.45 5.38
N TRP A 236 -22.15 15.33 6.33
CA TRP A 236 -22.70 16.44 7.08
C TRP A 236 -21.61 17.30 7.74
N GLU A 237 -20.68 16.69 8.46
CA GLU A 237 -19.53 17.39 9.08
C GLU A 237 -18.65 18.13 8.07
N ARG A 238 -18.53 17.60 6.85
CA ARG A 238 -17.75 18.26 5.82
C ARG A 238 -18.40 19.51 5.25
N TYR A 239 -19.71 19.47 5.06
CA TYR A 239 -20.43 20.53 4.35
C TYR A 239 -21.18 21.50 5.27
N ASN A 240 -21.41 21.13 6.52
CA ASN A 240 -22.13 21.95 7.52
C ASN A 240 -21.26 22.30 8.73
N LYS A 241 -20.09 22.85 8.49
CA LYS A 241 -19.11 23.19 9.55
C LYS A 241 -19.61 24.24 10.58
N ALA A 242 -20.59 25.05 10.23
CA ALA A 242 -21.02 26.19 11.05
C ALA A 242 -21.90 25.82 12.25
N HIS A 243 -22.50 24.61 12.28
CA HIS A 243 -23.51 24.24 13.29
C HIS A 243 -23.20 22.91 14.03
N ILE A 244 -22.11 22.25 13.70
CA ILE A 244 -21.80 20.91 14.23
C ILE A 244 -21.54 20.94 15.74
N ASP A 245 -20.75 21.89 16.22
CA ASP A 245 -20.35 21.96 17.62
C ASP A 245 -21.55 22.27 18.55
N THR A 246 -22.49 23.07 18.06
CA THR A 246 -23.72 23.42 18.81
C THR A 246 -24.64 22.22 18.95
N LEU A 247 -24.94 21.53 17.85
CA LEU A 247 -25.85 20.37 17.86
C LEU A 247 -25.28 19.16 18.60
N LEU A 248 -23.97 18.91 18.51
CA LEU A 248 -23.34 17.82 19.26
C LEU A 248 -23.27 18.09 20.78
N ALA A 249 -23.24 19.36 21.19
CA ALA A 249 -23.33 19.74 22.59
C ALA A 249 -24.76 19.54 23.15
N GLU A 250 -25.79 19.76 22.34
CA GLU A 250 -27.20 19.54 22.71
C GLU A 250 -27.58 18.05 22.82
N MET A 251 -26.82 17.16 22.14
CA MET A 251 -27.02 15.70 22.18
C MET A 251 -26.19 15.00 23.29
N SER A 252 -25.55 15.75 24.17
CA SER A 252 -24.72 15.24 25.27
C SER A 252 -25.44 15.33 26.60
#